data_d1de3cd988a442c6a53e8804b0c62abc
#
_entry.id   d1de3cd988a442c6a53e8804b0c62abc
#
_cell.length_a   1.000
_cell.length_b   1.000
_cell.length_c   1.000
_cell.angle_alpha   90.00
_cell.angle_beta   90.00
_cell.angle_gamma   90.00
#
_symmetry.space_group_name_H-M   'P 1'
#
loop_
_entity.id
_entity.type
_entity.pdbx_description
1 polymer ?
#
loop_
_entity_poly.entity_id
_entity_poly.type
_entity_poly.pdbx_seq_one_letter_code
_entity_poly.pdbx_strand_id
1 'polypeptide(L)'
;MSERGTLSFRIELPGGQARLRELVLHVCTRCGDAERFGKVKLNKILWRADFKAFAERRLPVTGRTYQKLAAGPAPLEMPLVLAELEAEGSIAFSRREMADGYIELRPIAKAAPSLRAFSPDDIDYVEEAIRFYWSMSATQASDLSHGVAWRSRKFLDPIPYEAAFLSDVRMAAEERLRFGAMAAAKGWTTL
;
A
#
# COMPACT_ATOMS: atom_id res chain seq x y z
N MET A 1 31.12 -11.48 -9.86
CA MET A 1 30.69 -10.72 -8.66
C MET A 1 29.20 -10.52 -8.81
N SER A 2 28.39 -11.22 -8.00
CA SER A 2 26.92 -11.07 -8.02
C SER A 2 26.59 -9.75 -7.34
N GLU A 3 26.07 -8.77 -8.06
CA GLU A 3 25.45 -7.60 -7.47
C GLU A 3 24.30 -8.08 -6.57
N ARG A 4 24.47 -7.96 -5.26
CA ARG A 4 23.36 -8.10 -4.33
C ARG A 4 22.43 -6.93 -4.61
N GLY A 5 21.30 -7.20 -5.23
CA GLY A 5 20.29 -6.18 -5.51
C GLY A 5 19.94 -5.45 -4.21
N THR A 6 20.13 -4.12 -4.21
CA THR A 6 19.77 -3.28 -3.08
C THR A 6 18.25 -3.22 -3.00
N LEU A 7 17.68 -3.48 -1.81
CA LEU A 7 16.23 -3.38 -1.60
C LEU A 7 15.77 -1.93 -1.63
N SER A 8 14.67 -1.66 -2.32
CA SER A 8 14.11 -0.33 -2.51
C SER A 8 12.97 -0.07 -1.51
N PHE A 9 13.24 0.69 -0.48
CA PHE A 9 12.23 1.09 0.51
C PHE A 9 11.52 2.40 0.14
N ARG A 10 12.16 3.21 -0.68
CA ARG A 10 11.67 4.48 -1.20
C ARG A 10 12.19 4.68 -2.62
N ILE A 11 11.35 5.18 -3.50
CA ILE A 11 11.71 5.50 -4.88
C ILE A 11 11.32 6.94 -5.15
N GLU A 12 12.30 7.78 -5.45
CA GLU A 12 12.04 9.18 -5.74
C GLU A 12 11.38 9.33 -7.10
N LEU A 13 10.26 10.04 -7.12
CA LEU A 13 9.46 10.31 -8.30
C LEU A 13 9.25 11.82 -8.45
N PRO A 14 9.05 12.33 -9.69
CA PRO A 14 8.65 13.71 -9.90
C PRO A 14 7.40 14.07 -9.07
N GLY A 15 7.42 15.19 -8.37
CA GLY A 15 6.37 15.58 -7.43
C GLY A 15 6.63 15.17 -5.97
N GLY A 16 7.60 14.28 -5.71
CA GLY A 16 8.10 13.97 -4.38
C GLY A 16 6.99 13.63 -3.36
N GLN A 17 7.06 14.23 -2.17
CA GLN A 17 6.09 13.99 -1.09
C GLN A 17 4.67 14.47 -1.42
N ALA A 18 4.53 15.47 -2.30
CA ALA A 18 3.20 15.95 -2.72
C ALA A 18 2.36 14.85 -3.38
N ARG A 19 2.99 13.84 -4.02
CA ARG A 19 2.25 12.70 -4.59
C ARG A 19 1.41 11.97 -3.55
N LEU A 20 1.95 11.66 -2.36
CA LEU A 20 1.18 11.01 -1.30
C LEU A 20 0.00 11.88 -0.85
N ARG A 21 0.25 13.17 -0.62
CA ARG A 21 -0.75 14.15 -0.22
C ARG A 21 -1.92 14.20 -1.22
N GLU A 22 -1.60 14.35 -2.50
CA GLU A 22 -2.60 14.49 -3.56
C GLU A 22 -3.39 13.18 -3.77
N LEU A 23 -2.75 12.01 -3.63
CA LEU A 23 -3.48 10.73 -3.69
C LEU A 23 -4.35 10.50 -2.46
N VAL A 24 -3.97 10.95 -1.27
CA VAL A 24 -4.85 10.93 -0.10
C VAL A 24 -6.12 11.73 -0.40
N LEU A 25 -6.01 12.96 -0.92
CA LEU A 25 -7.15 13.78 -1.33
C LEU A 25 -7.98 13.10 -2.42
N HIS A 26 -7.32 12.53 -3.44
CA HIS A 26 -8.01 11.83 -4.53
C HIS A 26 -8.83 10.63 -4.02
N VAL A 27 -8.20 9.76 -3.22
CA VAL A 27 -8.89 8.58 -2.67
C VAL A 27 -10.04 9.01 -1.74
N CYS A 28 -9.84 10.03 -0.90
CA CYS A 28 -10.91 10.56 -0.04
C CYS A 28 -12.07 11.13 -0.86
N THR A 29 -11.79 11.81 -1.95
CA THR A 29 -12.83 12.32 -2.88
C THR A 29 -13.58 11.18 -3.55
N ARG A 30 -12.86 10.20 -4.10
CA ARG A 30 -13.45 9.05 -4.79
C ARG A 30 -14.25 8.14 -3.88
N CYS A 31 -13.85 8.01 -2.61
CA CYS A 31 -14.52 7.20 -1.59
C CYS A 31 -15.51 7.99 -0.73
N GLY A 32 -15.88 9.22 -1.13
CA GLY A 32 -16.81 10.08 -0.38
C GLY A 32 -18.11 9.39 -0.04
N ASP A 33 -18.71 8.67 -0.99
CA ASP A 33 -20.00 7.97 -0.85
C ASP A 33 -19.84 6.48 -0.46
N ALA A 34 -18.61 5.98 -0.29
CA ALA A 34 -18.41 4.59 0.10
C ALA A 34 -18.99 4.32 1.49
N GLU A 35 -19.82 3.29 1.64
CA GLU A 35 -20.45 2.95 2.92
C GLU A 35 -19.40 2.69 4.03
N ARG A 36 -18.31 2.04 3.67
CA ARG A 36 -17.23 1.61 4.58
C ARG A 36 -15.91 2.17 4.08
N PHE A 37 -15.52 3.34 4.59
CA PHE A 37 -14.26 3.97 4.25
C PHE A 37 -13.67 4.72 5.43
N GLY A 38 -12.50 4.30 5.87
CA GLY A 38 -11.77 4.94 6.96
C GLY A 38 -10.25 4.88 6.72
N LYS A 39 -9.46 5.38 7.68
CA LYS A 39 -7.98 5.43 7.60
C LYS A 39 -7.35 4.08 7.26
N VAL A 40 -7.89 2.97 7.79
CA VAL A 40 -7.36 1.64 7.50
C VAL A 40 -7.48 1.34 6.00
N LYS A 41 -8.68 1.50 5.44
CA LYS A 41 -8.90 1.23 4.02
C LYS A 41 -8.12 2.17 3.10
N LEU A 42 -8.00 3.45 3.45
CA LEU A 42 -7.15 4.40 2.75
C LEU A 42 -5.71 3.89 2.61
N ASN A 43 -5.10 3.43 3.71
CA ASN A 43 -3.75 2.85 3.68
C ASN A 43 -3.65 1.63 2.75
N LYS A 44 -4.69 0.77 2.70
CA LYS A 44 -4.68 -0.42 1.85
C LYS A 44 -4.83 -0.12 0.37
N ILE A 45 -5.62 0.89 0.03
CA ILE A 45 -5.75 1.39 -1.34
C ILE A 45 -4.39 1.88 -1.84
N LEU A 46 -3.71 2.73 -1.07
CA LEU A 46 -2.38 3.24 -1.44
C LEU A 46 -1.33 2.13 -1.51
N TRP A 47 -1.33 1.21 -0.53
CA TRP A 47 -0.45 0.04 -0.54
C TRP A 47 -0.62 -0.79 -1.82
N ARG A 48 -1.87 -1.14 -2.16
CA ARG A 48 -2.16 -1.96 -3.34
C ARG A 48 -1.76 -1.26 -4.63
N ALA A 49 -2.08 0.03 -4.77
CA ALA A 49 -1.72 0.82 -5.94
C ALA A 49 -0.21 0.86 -6.15
N ASP A 50 0.56 1.17 -5.12
CA ASP A 50 2.01 1.25 -5.19
C ASP A 50 2.68 -0.10 -5.48
N PHE A 51 2.29 -1.15 -4.74
CA PHE A 51 2.95 -2.45 -4.87
C PHE A 51 2.54 -3.18 -6.16
N LYS A 52 1.31 -3.01 -6.62
CA LYS A 52 0.88 -3.54 -7.92
C LYS A 52 1.57 -2.81 -9.07
N ALA A 53 1.63 -1.49 -9.07
CA ALA A 53 2.35 -0.72 -10.07
C ALA A 53 3.83 -1.13 -10.13
N PHE A 54 4.48 -1.26 -8.96
CA PHE A 54 5.87 -1.72 -8.92
C PHE A 54 6.04 -3.16 -9.43
N ALA A 55 5.14 -4.07 -9.11
CA ALA A 55 5.18 -5.44 -9.63
C ALA A 55 5.13 -5.49 -11.16
N GLU A 56 4.28 -4.66 -11.77
CA GLU A 56 4.03 -4.70 -13.22
C GLU A 56 5.02 -3.85 -14.04
N ARG A 57 5.39 -2.66 -13.55
CA ARG A 57 6.24 -1.71 -14.32
C ARG A 57 7.51 -1.25 -13.61
N ARG A 58 7.83 -1.78 -12.42
CA ARG A 58 9.02 -1.42 -11.60
C ARG A 58 9.03 0.03 -11.10
N LEU A 59 7.92 0.73 -11.19
CA LEU A 59 7.72 2.07 -10.67
C LEU A 59 6.42 2.12 -9.86
N PRO A 60 6.49 2.54 -8.59
CA PRO A 60 5.29 2.74 -7.78
C PRO A 60 4.56 4.01 -8.20
N VAL A 61 3.37 4.24 -7.62
CA VAL A 61 2.59 5.46 -7.84
C VAL A 61 3.06 6.60 -6.94
N THR A 62 3.30 6.34 -5.63
CA THR A 62 3.77 7.37 -4.69
C THR A 62 5.27 7.36 -4.47
N GLY A 63 5.90 6.20 -4.53
CA GLY A 63 7.31 6.01 -4.20
C GLY A 63 7.65 6.14 -2.72
N ARG A 64 6.65 6.17 -1.83
CA ARG A 64 6.86 6.39 -0.38
C ARG A 64 7.23 5.10 0.34
N THR A 65 7.88 5.26 1.49
CA THR A 65 8.23 4.14 2.37
C THR A 65 6.98 3.59 3.05
N TYR A 66 6.79 2.28 2.99
CA TYR A 66 5.75 1.58 3.73
C TYR A 66 6.32 0.84 4.92
N GLN A 67 5.56 0.79 6.01
CA GLN A 67 5.94 0.08 7.24
C GLN A 67 4.87 -0.91 7.67
N LYS A 68 5.28 -1.93 8.44
CA LYS A 68 4.36 -2.88 9.08
C LYS A 68 3.67 -2.26 10.27
N LEU A 69 2.35 -2.13 10.21
CA LEU A 69 1.50 -1.79 11.36
C LEU A 69 0.57 -2.95 11.71
N ALA A 70 -0.07 -2.92 12.88
CA ALA A 70 -0.98 -3.98 13.34
C ALA A 70 -2.15 -4.21 12.38
N ALA A 71 -2.74 -3.13 11.84
CA ALA A 71 -3.80 -3.22 10.84
C ALA A 71 -3.28 -3.35 9.40
N GLY A 72 -2.04 -3.83 9.21
CA GLY A 72 -1.39 -4.04 7.91
C GLY A 72 -0.50 -2.88 7.45
N PRO A 73 0.08 -2.94 6.24
CA PRO A 73 1.02 -1.95 5.74
C PRO A 73 0.38 -0.56 5.58
N ALA A 74 1.18 0.48 5.84
CA ALA A 74 0.80 1.88 5.65
C ALA A 74 2.02 2.74 5.28
N PRO A 75 1.85 3.84 4.54
CA PRO A 75 2.91 4.80 4.30
C PRO A 75 3.44 5.37 5.62
N LEU A 76 4.77 5.45 5.76
CA LEU A 76 5.42 5.96 6.98
C LEU A 76 4.98 7.40 7.29
N GLU A 77 4.88 8.23 6.25
CA GLU A 77 4.51 9.65 6.36
C GLU A 77 3.00 9.90 6.55
N MET A 78 2.16 8.86 6.49
CA MET A 78 0.69 9.03 6.54
C MET A 78 0.18 9.84 7.74
N PRO A 79 0.67 9.65 8.98
CA PRO A 79 0.20 10.43 10.12
C PRO A 79 0.46 11.93 9.95
N LEU A 80 1.65 12.29 9.44
CA LEU A 80 2.03 13.68 9.18
C LEU A 80 1.19 14.29 8.06
N VAL A 81 1.06 13.59 6.93
CA VAL A 81 0.26 14.05 5.78
C VAL A 81 -1.20 14.30 6.17
N LEU A 82 -1.80 13.40 6.96
CA LEU A 82 -3.17 13.59 7.43
C LEU A 82 -3.31 14.78 8.38
N ALA A 83 -2.33 14.98 9.28
CA ALA A 83 -2.34 16.12 10.20
C ALA A 83 -2.18 17.46 9.45
N GLU A 84 -1.29 17.52 8.46
CA GLU A 84 -1.09 18.70 7.60
C GLU A 84 -2.37 19.03 6.82
N LEU A 85 -2.97 18.02 6.15
CA LEU A 85 -4.21 18.20 5.39
C LEU A 85 -5.39 18.66 6.26
N GLU A 86 -5.47 18.16 7.49
CA GLU A 86 -6.50 18.60 8.44
C GLU A 86 -6.26 20.04 8.93
N ALA A 87 -5.01 20.39 9.30
CA ALA A 87 -4.65 21.72 9.73
C ALA A 87 -4.90 22.80 8.66
N GLU A 88 -4.73 22.45 7.38
CA GLU A 88 -5.02 23.31 6.24
C GLU A 88 -6.51 23.36 5.86
N GLY A 89 -7.36 22.55 6.50
CA GLY A 89 -8.76 22.41 6.13
C GLY A 89 -9.01 21.67 4.81
N SER A 90 -8.00 21.01 4.25
CA SER A 90 -8.12 20.22 3.02
C SER A 90 -8.83 18.89 3.23
N ILE A 91 -8.79 18.34 4.44
CA ILE A 91 -9.65 17.24 4.90
C ILE A 91 -10.29 17.60 6.24
N ALA A 92 -11.37 16.87 6.57
CA ALA A 92 -11.93 16.81 7.92
C ALA A 92 -12.11 15.36 8.32
N PHE A 93 -12.08 15.06 9.63
CA PHE A 93 -12.37 13.72 10.11
C PHE A 93 -13.77 13.61 10.66
N SER A 94 -14.47 12.52 10.30
CA SER A 94 -15.71 12.08 10.94
C SER A 94 -15.44 10.80 11.73
N ARG A 95 -16.00 10.69 12.93
CA ARG A 95 -15.99 9.48 13.74
C ARG A 95 -17.33 8.79 13.61
N ARG A 96 -17.30 7.51 13.25
CA ARG A 96 -18.49 6.68 13.15
C ARG A 96 -18.31 5.42 13.98
N GLU A 97 -19.21 5.18 14.90
CA GLU A 97 -19.26 3.90 15.61
C GLU A 97 -19.99 2.89 14.74
N MET A 98 -19.35 1.76 14.49
CA MET A 98 -19.89 0.65 13.72
C MET A 98 -20.60 -0.33 14.64
N ALA A 99 -21.49 -1.16 14.11
CA ALA A 99 -22.30 -2.09 14.88
C ALA A 99 -21.51 -3.12 15.71
N ASP A 100 -20.24 -3.36 15.33
CA ASP A 100 -19.29 -4.23 16.03
C ASP A 100 -18.46 -3.51 17.11
N GLY A 101 -18.79 -2.25 17.42
CA GLY A 101 -18.05 -1.41 18.36
C GLY A 101 -16.76 -0.80 17.79
N TYR A 102 -16.41 -1.05 16.54
CA TYR A 102 -15.27 -0.44 15.88
C TYR A 102 -15.54 1.06 15.62
N ILE A 103 -14.56 1.90 15.92
CA ILE A 103 -14.64 3.34 15.62
C ILE A 103 -13.94 3.59 14.29
N GLU A 104 -14.71 3.80 13.23
CA GLU A 104 -14.20 4.25 11.94
C GLU A 104 -13.81 5.74 12.04
N LEU A 105 -12.54 6.03 11.78
CA LEU A 105 -12.06 7.40 11.60
C LEU A 105 -11.98 7.67 10.09
N ARG A 106 -12.95 8.41 9.58
CA ARG A 106 -13.17 8.65 8.16
C ARG A 106 -12.60 10.00 7.73
N PRO A 107 -11.58 10.05 6.86
CA PRO A 107 -11.16 11.30 6.26
C PRO A 107 -12.13 11.69 5.15
N ILE A 108 -12.55 12.96 5.15
CA ILE A 108 -13.47 13.55 4.18
C ILE A 108 -12.73 14.67 3.45
N ALA A 109 -12.56 14.55 2.14
CA ALA A 109 -11.94 15.59 1.32
C ALA A 109 -12.79 16.87 1.34
N LYS A 110 -12.13 18.01 1.51
CA LYS A 110 -12.68 19.37 1.43
C LYS A 110 -12.05 20.18 0.31
N ALA A 111 -10.89 19.73 -0.18
CA ALA A 111 -10.19 20.32 -1.31
C ALA A 111 -10.09 19.32 -2.46
N ALA A 112 -10.02 19.81 -3.68
CA ALA A 112 -9.78 18.99 -4.86
C ALA A 112 -8.31 18.59 -4.96
N PRO A 113 -7.98 17.34 -5.35
CA PRO A 113 -6.60 16.91 -5.56
C PRO A 113 -6.00 17.53 -6.83
N SER A 114 -4.70 17.80 -6.82
CA SER A 114 -3.93 18.13 -8.02
C SER A 114 -3.29 16.86 -8.59
N LEU A 115 -3.79 16.39 -9.72
CA LEU A 115 -3.28 15.17 -10.35
C LEU A 115 -2.18 15.43 -11.41
N ARG A 116 -1.64 16.66 -11.48
CA ARG A 116 -0.66 17.07 -12.53
C ARG A 116 0.65 16.26 -12.50
N ALA A 117 1.02 15.71 -11.35
CA ALA A 117 2.24 14.90 -11.18
C ALA A 117 2.03 13.42 -11.53
N PHE A 118 0.82 13.01 -11.93
CA PHE A 118 0.47 11.63 -12.21
C PHE A 118 0.20 11.40 -13.69
N SER A 119 0.65 10.25 -14.18
CA SER A 119 0.22 9.75 -15.50
C SER A 119 -1.19 9.15 -15.41
N PRO A 120 -1.89 8.98 -16.55
CA PRO A 120 -3.14 8.21 -16.58
C PRO A 120 -2.99 6.82 -15.94
N ASP A 121 -1.91 6.10 -16.24
CA ASP A 121 -1.62 4.77 -15.68
C ASP A 121 -1.50 4.81 -14.15
N ASP A 122 -0.88 5.86 -13.57
CA ASP A 122 -0.81 6.02 -12.11
C ASP A 122 -2.20 6.03 -11.50
N ILE A 123 -3.10 6.78 -12.10
CA ILE A 123 -4.49 6.91 -11.63
C ILE A 123 -5.26 5.59 -11.83
N ASP A 124 -5.03 4.87 -12.91
CA ASP A 124 -5.66 3.57 -13.16
C ASP A 124 -5.32 2.55 -12.07
N TYR A 125 -4.07 2.52 -11.58
CA TYR A 125 -3.70 1.68 -10.42
C TYR A 125 -4.44 2.06 -9.14
N VAL A 126 -4.62 3.35 -8.90
CA VAL A 126 -5.36 3.84 -7.72
C VAL A 126 -6.85 3.51 -7.85
N GLU A 127 -7.47 3.74 -9.00
CA GLU A 127 -8.87 3.42 -9.25
C GLU A 127 -9.14 1.92 -9.19
N GLU A 128 -8.21 1.09 -9.67
CA GLU A 128 -8.29 -0.37 -9.51
C GLU A 128 -8.26 -0.76 -8.03
N ALA A 129 -7.36 -0.18 -7.24
CA ALA A 129 -7.26 -0.44 -5.81
C ALA A 129 -8.53 0.02 -5.07
N ILE A 130 -9.12 1.16 -5.44
CA ILE A 130 -10.39 1.64 -4.91
C ILE A 130 -11.51 0.62 -5.20
N ARG A 131 -11.65 0.19 -6.46
CA ARG A 131 -12.66 -0.82 -6.85
C ARG A 131 -12.48 -2.13 -6.11
N PHE A 132 -11.22 -2.59 -5.95
CA PHE A 132 -10.90 -3.83 -5.25
C PHE A 132 -11.37 -3.81 -3.80
N TYR A 133 -11.15 -2.71 -3.08
CA TYR A 133 -11.53 -2.60 -1.66
C TYR A 133 -12.93 -2.02 -1.44
N TRP A 134 -13.68 -1.67 -2.47
CA TRP A 134 -14.92 -0.88 -2.36
C TRP A 134 -15.91 -1.43 -1.33
N SER A 135 -16.31 -2.69 -1.46
CA SER A 135 -17.30 -3.34 -0.60
C SER A 135 -16.75 -3.94 0.69
N MET A 136 -15.42 -3.98 0.84
CA MET A 136 -14.77 -4.64 1.99
C MET A 136 -14.87 -3.80 3.26
N SER A 137 -14.99 -4.49 4.41
CA SER A 137 -14.79 -3.86 5.72
C SER A 137 -13.30 -3.54 5.96
N ALA A 138 -13.02 -2.71 6.99
CA ALA A 138 -11.65 -2.42 7.41
C ALA A 138 -10.90 -3.71 7.80
N THR A 139 -11.57 -4.65 8.48
CA THR A 139 -11.01 -5.94 8.89
C THR A 139 -10.65 -6.78 7.65
N GLN A 140 -11.59 -6.95 6.72
CA GLN A 140 -11.34 -7.70 5.48
C GLN A 140 -10.16 -7.11 4.68
N ALA A 141 -10.12 -5.78 4.54
CA ALA A 141 -9.03 -5.11 3.83
C ALA A 141 -7.69 -5.27 4.57
N SER A 142 -7.70 -5.25 5.92
CA SER A 142 -6.55 -5.51 6.76
C SER A 142 -6.03 -6.94 6.55
N ASP A 143 -6.88 -7.94 6.70
CA ASP A 143 -6.52 -9.36 6.59
C ASP A 143 -5.92 -9.69 5.23
N LEU A 144 -6.49 -9.18 4.13
CA LEU A 144 -5.95 -9.35 2.79
C LEU A 144 -4.57 -8.70 2.61
N SER A 145 -4.25 -7.68 3.38
CA SER A 145 -2.95 -7.01 3.33
C SER A 145 -1.87 -7.68 4.18
N HIS A 146 -2.23 -8.70 4.98
CA HIS A 146 -1.33 -9.46 5.84
C HIS A 146 -0.61 -10.61 5.10
N GLY A 147 -0.29 -10.44 3.83
CA GLY A 147 0.46 -11.39 3.02
C GLY A 147 1.90 -11.59 3.47
N VAL A 148 2.68 -12.39 2.72
CA VAL A 148 4.10 -12.70 3.03
C VAL A 148 4.92 -11.43 3.23
N ALA A 149 4.72 -10.41 2.41
CA ALA A 149 5.41 -9.12 2.52
C ALA A 149 5.29 -8.49 3.92
N TRP A 150 4.09 -8.56 4.51
CA TRP A 150 3.83 -8.04 5.85
C TRP A 150 4.28 -9.03 6.94
N ARG A 151 4.01 -10.34 6.80
CA ARG A 151 4.38 -11.36 7.79
C ARG A 151 5.88 -11.49 7.99
N SER A 152 6.68 -11.27 6.95
CA SER A 152 8.15 -11.37 6.99
C SER A 152 8.85 -10.22 7.74
N ARG A 153 8.13 -9.21 8.20
CA ARG A 153 8.67 -8.03 8.88
C ARG A 153 8.29 -7.99 10.34
N LYS A 154 9.11 -7.33 11.18
CA LYS A 154 8.75 -6.96 12.55
C LYS A 154 7.86 -5.72 12.55
N PHE A 155 7.17 -5.47 13.66
CA PHE A 155 6.36 -4.27 13.82
C PHE A 155 7.23 -3.01 13.64
N LEU A 156 6.73 -2.05 12.86
CA LEU A 156 7.39 -0.82 12.41
C LEU A 156 8.53 -1.00 11.40
N ASP A 157 8.94 -2.22 11.07
CA ASP A 157 9.96 -2.41 10.03
C ASP A 157 9.45 -1.89 8.67
N PRO A 158 10.34 -1.28 7.87
CA PRO A 158 10.01 -0.89 6.51
C PRO A 158 9.86 -2.13 5.62
N ILE A 159 8.96 -2.03 4.64
CA ILE A 159 8.68 -3.08 3.66
C ILE A 159 9.24 -2.63 2.31
N PRO A 160 10.18 -3.38 1.70
CA PRO A 160 10.74 -3.00 0.41
C PRO A 160 9.73 -3.25 -0.71
N TYR A 161 9.84 -2.49 -1.78
CA TYR A 161 8.98 -2.65 -2.96
C TYR A 161 9.14 -4.02 -3.62
N GLU A 162 10.30 -4.64 -3.54
CA GLU A 162 10.58 -6.01 -4.04
C GLU A 162 9.72 -7.06 -3.35
N ALA A 163 9.16 -6.77 -2.19
CA ALA A 163 8.20 -7.64 -1.52
C ALA A 163 6.90 -7.83 -2.34
N ALA A 164 6.64 -6.99 -3.35
CA ALA A 164 5.56 -7.17 -4.32
C ALA A 164 5.67 -8.49 -5.12
N PHE A 165 6.87 -9.08 -5.20
CA PHE A 165 7.11 -10.36 -5.88
C PHE A 165 6.97 -11.58 -4.98
N LEU A 166 6.74 -11.39 -3.68
CA LEU A 166 6.50 -12.49 -2.75
C LEU A 166 5.06 -12.99 -2.90
N SER A 167 4.92 -14.28 -3.15
CA SER A 167 3.61 -14.93 -3.28
C SER A 167 3.21 -15.61 -1.98
N ASP A 168 1.92 -15.53 -1.63
CA ASP A 168 1.31 -16.33 -0.57
C ASP A 168 0.90 -17.73 -1.04
N VAL A 169 0.95 -17.99 -2.33
CA VAL A 169 0.69 -19.31 -2.90
C VAL A 169 1.82 -20.24 -2.47
N ARG A 170 1.47 -21.29 -1.73
CA ARG A 170 2.45 -22.34 -1.42
C ARG A 170 2.87 -22.99 -2.74
N MET A 171 4.16 -22.99 -3.00
CA MET A 171 4.71 -23.73 -4.13
C MET A 171 4.29 -25.20 -4.05
N ALA A 172 3.81 -25.77 -5.14
CA ALA A 172 3.52 -27.18 -5.23
C ALA A 172 4.79 -28.00 -4.90
N ALA A 173 4.63 -29.24 -4.42
CA ALA A 173 5.76 -30.07 -4.04
C ALA A 173 6.77 -30.24 -5.19
N GLU A 174 6.26 -30.38 -6.43
CA GLU A 174 7.07 -30.47 -7.64
C GLU A 174 7.87 -29.20 -7.94
N GLU A 175 7.26 -28.02 -7.74
CA GLU A 175 7.93 -26.73 -7.91
C GLU A 175 9.05 -26.55 -6.88
N ARG A 176 8.82 -26.94 -5.61
CA ARG A 176 9.87 -26.92 -4.57
C ARG A 176 11.05 -27.80 -4.93
N LEU A 177 10.79 -28.99 -5.46
CA LEU A 177 11.85 -29.91 -5.91
C LEU A 177 12.64 -29.32 -7.08
N ARG A 178 11.95 -28.73 -8.06
CA ARG A 178 12.61 -28.05 -9.21
C ARG A 178 13.46 -26.86 -8.76
N PHE A 179 12.94 -26.01 -7.86
CA PHE A 179 13.71 -24.89 -7.32
C PHE A 179 14.89 -25.36 -6.46
N GLY A 180 14.69 -26.39 -5.63
CA GLY A 180 15.77 -27.00 -4.86
C GLY A 180 16.91 -27.55 -5.73
N ALA A 181 16.56 -28.27 -6.79
CA ALA A 181 17.53 -28.79 -7.75
C ALA A 181 18.28 -27.64 -8.50
N MET A 182 17.55 -26.60 -8.88
CA MET A 182 18.13 -25.42 -9.54
C MET A 182 19.04 -24.61 -8.59
N ALA A 183 18.64 -24.46 -7.34
CA ALA A 183 19.45 -23.80 -6.31
C ALA A 183 20.76 -24.57 -6.04
N ALA A 184 20.66 -25.90 -5.92
CA ALA A 184 21.84 -26.76 -5.76
C ALA A 184 22.79 -26.66 -6.99
N ALA A 185 22.25 -26.70 -8.21
CA ALA A 185 23.05 -26.58 -9.44
C ALA A 185 23.73 -25.19 -9.56
N LYS A 186 23.17 -24.14 -8.96
CA LYS A 186 23.72 -22.78 -8.95
C LYS A 186 24.53 -22.44 -7.70
N GLY A 187 24.71 -23.39 -6.79
CA GLY A 187 25.47 -23.19 -5.55
C GLY A 187 24.79 -22.19 -4.58
N TRP A 188 23.46 -22.02 -4.67
CA TRP A 188 22.70 -21.21 -3.73
C TRP A 188 22.47 -22.04 -2.45
N THR A 189 23.15 -21.65 -1.38
CA THR A 189 22.93 -22.24 -0.05
C THR A 189 21.60 -21.74 0.50
N THR A 190 20.70 -22.66 0.84
CA THR A 190 19.56 -22.39 1.71
C THR A 190 20.11 -22.04 3.11
N LEU A 191 19.82 -20.82 3.57
CA LEU A 191 19.98 -20.42 4.96
C LEU A 191 18.88 -21.05 5.80
#